data_ffd92754acb538316ee844ffc9811402
#
_entry.id   ffd92754acb538316ee844ffc9811402
#
_cell.length_a   1.000
_cell.length_b   1.000
_cell.length_c   1.000
_cell.angle_alpha   90.00
_cell.angle_beta   90.00
_cell.angle_gamma   90.00
#
_symmetry.space_group_name_H-M   'P 1'
#
loop_
_entity.id
_entity.type
_entity.pdbx_description
1 polymer ?
#
loop_
_entity_poly.entity_id
_entity_poly.type
_entity_poly.pdbx_seq_one_letter_code
_entity_poly.pdbx_strand_id
1 'polypeptide(L)'
;MQSTSRKAAVRFRERSELLDFLLEVSATITLTLDLDQLLANVAEIVQKVLPYDLFAILLYSERRRDLRIRYAVGHRDEVVRNLSIAVGEGITGTAAASREPVLVGDVRNDPRYLNTVDAVRTELAVPMTARGKLVGVIDLQSTRVSAYNEYDRALMRLIAARVGTAIDNARLYRRVERQNRTLKTLSNISREFSSILDLNELLGKIASTVRDLMDYDAFSILSVDREAKALKHLFSIRYDQRVNIDNVPLGKGLTGAAAWPVMPSPSAIERLRITSARWPTP
;
A
#
# COMPACT_ATOMS: atom_id res chain seq x y z
N MET A 1 0.97 40.88 12.49
CA MET A 1 -0.39 41.00 11.95
C MET A 1 -0.25 41.04 10.42
N GLN A 2 -0.32 39.90 9.75
CA GLN A 2 -0.48 39.86 8.30
C GLN A 2 -1.90 39.38 8.01
N SER A 3 -2.72 40.30 7.54
CA SER A 3 -4.08 40.09 7.06
C SER A 3 -3.99 39.27 5.76
N THR A 4 -4.17 37.98 5.85
CA THR A 4 -4.36 37.12 4.67
C THR A 4 -5.74 37.44 4.10
N SER A 5 -5.77 38.21 3.03
CA SER A 5 -6.96 38.48 2.21
C SER A 5 -7.55 37.15 1.75
N ARG A 6 -8.65 36.72 2.38
CA ARG A 6 -9.40 35.50 2.02
C ARG A 6 -10.06 35.74 0.67
N LYS A 7 -9.59 35.05 -0.36
CA LYS A 7 -10.28 34.97 -1.64
C LYS A 7 -11.71 34.44 -1.40
N ALA A 8 -12.72 35.14 -1.92
CA ALA A 8 -14.10 34.67 -1.89
C ALA A 8 -14.21 33.34 -2.63
N ALA A 9 -15.01 32.40 -2.07
CA ALA A 9 -15.32 31.16 -2.75
C ALA A 9 -15.89 31.41 -4.14
N VAL A 10 -15.40 30.76 -5.16
CA VAL A 10 -15.91 30.83 -6.51
C VAL A 10 -17.30 30.18 -6.50
N ARG A 11 -18.37 30.99 -6.62
CA ARG A 11 -19.71 30.47 -6.87
C ARG A 11 -19.94 30.46 -8.36
N PHE A 12 -20.10 29.27 -8.92
CA PHE A 12 -20.47 29.12 -10.32
C PHE A 12 -21.85 29.74 -10.56
N ARG A 13 -21.92 30.72 -11.47
CA ARG A 13 -23.18 31.44 -11.81
C ARG A 13 -23.99 30.68 -12.84
N GLU A 14 -23.31 29.92 -13.69
CA GLU A 14 -23.91 29.15 -14.78
C GLU A 14 -23.48 27.66 -14.70
N ARG A 15 -24.35 26.82 -15.24
CA ARG A 15 -24.10 25.38 -15.34
C ARG A 15 -22.86 25.05 -16.21
N SER A 16 -22.60 25.89 -17.21
CA SER A 16 -21.44 25.79 -18.09
C SER A 16 -20.14 25.99 -17.33
N GLU A 17 -20.03 27.01 -16.47
CA GLU A 17 -18.85 27.29 -15.65
C GLU A 17 -18.50 26.10 -14.72
N LEU A 18 -19.52 25.48 -14.12
CA LEU A 18 -19.33 24.28 -13.30
C LEU A 18 -18.83 23.10 -14.13
N LEU A 19 -19.36 22.91 -15.34
CA LEU A 19 -18.90 21.81 -16.21
C LEU A 19 -17.46 22.02 -16.66
N ASP A 20 -17.10 23.24 -17.08
CA ASP A 20 -15.75 23.59 -17.49
C ASP A 20 -14.75 23.37 -16.34
N PHE A 21 -15.11 23.79 -15.14
CA PHE A 21 -14.31 23.52 -13.94
C PHE A 21 -14.15 22.02 -13.68
N LEU A 22 -15.22 21.23 -13.76
CA LEU A 22 -15.14 19.78 -13.54
C LEU A 22 -14.33 19.07 -14.63
N LEU A 23 -14.33 19.58 -15.86
CA LEU A 23 -13.48 19.08 -16.95
C LEU A 23 -12.00 19.39 -16.67
N GLU A 24 -11.68 20.63 -16.26
CA GLU A 24 -10.33 21.04 -15.87
C GLU A 24 -9.81 20.18 -14.71
N VAL A 25 -10.62 20.01 -13.67
CA VAL A 25 -10.32 19.14 -12.53
C VAL A 25 -10.05 17.72 -12.99
N SER A 26 -10.92 17.19 -13.86
CA SER A 26 -10.76 15.83 -14.39
C SER A 26 -9.47 15.67 -15.18
N ALA A 27 -9.13 16.63 -16.04
CA ALA A 27 -7.89 16.60 -16.83
C ALA A 27 -6.63 16.64 -15.94
N THR A 28 -6.59 17.57 -14.99
CA THR A 28 -5.45 17.74 -14.08
C THR A 28 -5.23 16.49 -13.21
N ILE A 29 -6.31 15.90 -12.71
CA ILE A 29 -6.27 14.73 -11.83
C ILE A 29 -5.90 13.45 -12.62
N THR A 30 -6.43 13.28 -13.85
CA THR A 30 -6.24 12.04 -14.62
C THR A 30 -4.84 11.90 -15.19
N LEU A 31 -4.15 12.99 -15.47
CA LEU A 31 -2.80 13.00 -16.04
C LEU A 31 -1.71 12.72 -14.99
N THR A 32 -2.04 12.79 -13.70
CA THR A 32 -1.05 12.64 -12.62
C THR A 32 -1.02 11.20 -12.11
N LEU A 33 0.04 10.45 -12.47
CA LEU A 33 0.25 9.07 -12.03
C LEU A 33 0.97 8.98 -10.67
N ASP A 34 1.65 10.04 -10.26
CA ASP A 34 2.24 10.12 -8.92
C ASP A 34 1.18 10.45 -7.88
N LEU A 35 1.05 9.58 -6.87
CA LEU A 35 0.00 9.72 -5.86
C LEU A 35 0.20 10.97 -4.99
N ASP A 36 1.42 11.32 -4.64
CA ASP A 36 1.67 12.44 -3.74
C ASP A 36 1.40 13.77 -4.46
N GLN A 37 1.81 13.87 -5.71
CA GLN A 37 1.49 15.01 -6.57
C GLN A 37 -0.02 15.13 -6.84
N LEU A 38 -0.69 13.99 -7.07
CA LEU A 38 -2.15 13.96 -7.24
C LEU A 38 -2.87 14.54 -6.01
N LEU A 39 -2.49 14.12 -4.80
CA LEU A 39 -3.12 14.58 -3.58
C LEU A 39 -2.87 16.07 -3.31
N ALA A 40 -1.67 16.57 -3.62
CA ALA A 40 -1.35 17.99 -3.54
C ALA A 40 -2.21 18.83 -4.52
N ASN A 41 -2.30 18.39 -5.78
CA ASN A 41 -3.13 19.04 -6.79
C ASN A 41 -4.62 19.10 -6.36
N VAL A 42 -5.12 18.02 -5.76
CA VAL A 42 -6.50 17.98 -5.24
C VAL A 42 -6.70 19.02 -4.15
N ALA A 43 -5.78 19.16 -3.20
CA ALA A 43 -5.87 20.18 -2.15
C ALA A 43 -5.92 21.61 -2.73
N GLU A 44 -5.07 21.90 -3.73
CA GLU A 44 -5.05 23.20 -4.40
C GLU A 44 -6.35 23.49 -5.16
N ILE A 45 -6.89 22.48 -5.87
CA ILE A 45 -8.17 22.59 -6.58
C ILE A 45 -9.31 22.88 -5.60
N VAL A 46 -9.38 22.11 -4.51
CA VAL A 46 -10.42 22.28 -3.49
C VAL A 46 -10.30 23.66 -2.84
N GLN A 47 -9.09 24.13 -2.51
CA GLN A 47 -8.87 25.45 -1.93
C GLN A 47 -9.38 26.60 -2.78
N LYS A 48 -9.39 26.45 -4.11
CA LYS A 48 -9.90 27.49 -5.04
C LYS A 48 -11.42 27.64 -4.95
N VAL A 49 -12.14 26.56 -4.70
CA VAL A 49 -13.62 26.54 -4.72
C VAL A 49 -14.25 26.54 -3.33
N LEU A 50 -13.66 25.81 -2.39
CA LEU A 50 -14.10 25.77 -0.98
C LEU A 50 -12.94 26.11 -0.05
N PRO A 51 -12.89 27.35 0.47
CA PRO A 51 -11.89 27.68 1.47
C PRO A 51 -12.06 26.84 2.74
N TYR A 52 -10.96 26.27 3.20
CA TYR A 52 -10.88 25.51 4.45
C TYR A 52 -9.80 26.07 5.39
N ASP A 53 -9.93 25.79 6.67
CA ASP A 53 -8.87 26.08 7.66
C ASP A 53 -7.98 24.85 7.86
N LEU A 54 -8.59 23.62 7.82
CA LEU A 54 -7.87 22.34 7.80
C LEU A 54 -8.44 21.48 6.67
N PHE A 55 -7.54 20.70 6.09
CA PHE A 55 -7.87 19.78 5.00
C PHE A 55 -7.09 18.47 5.18
N ALA A 56 -7.75 17.35 4.96
CA ALA A 56 -7.07 16.06 4.95
C ALA A 56 -7.63 15.14 3.86
N ILE A 57 -6.76 14.35 3.26
CA ILE A 57 -7.14 13.19 2.46
C ILE A 57 -6.70 11.95 3.22
N LEU A 58 -7.69 11.18 3.67
CA LEU A 58 -7.47 9.92 4.36
C LEU A 58 -7.68 8.78 3.39
N LEU A 59 -6.73 7.87 3.30
CA LEU A 59 -6.83 6.69 2.46
C LEU A 59 -7.22 5.46 3.29
N TYR A 60 -8.16 4.69 2.74
CA TYR A 60 -8.63 3.45 3.34
C TYR A 60 -7.66 2.29 3.09
N SER A 61 -7.42 1.51 4.14
CA SER A 61 -6.65 0.26 4.13
C SER A 61 -7.57 -0.93 4.35
N GLU A 62 -7.80 -1.75 3.31
CA GLU A 62 -8.60 -2.99 3.43
C GLU A 62 -8.01 -3.96 4.49
N ARG A 63 -6.69 -4.03 4.60
CA ARG A 63 -6.00 -4.92 5.54
C ARG A 63 -6.23 -4.54 7.01
N ARG A 64 -6.19 -3.23 7.30
CA ARG A 64 -6.33 -2.70 8.67
C ARG A 64 -7.75 -2.29 9.00
N ARG A 65 -8.61 -2.11 7.98
CA ARG A 65 -9.97 -1.57 8.08
C ARG A 65 -10.02 -0.17 8.71
N ASP A 66 -8.97 0.62 8.50
CA ASP A 66 -8.81 1.97 9.01
C ASP A 66 -8.59 3.00 7.89
N LEU A 67 -8.82 4.26 8.23
CA LEU A 67 -8.51 5.44 7.44
C LEU A 67 -7.29 6.12 8.04
N ARG A 68 -6.30 6.45 7.22
CA ARG A 68 -5.10 7.17 7.64
C ARG A 68 -4.85 8.37 6.77
N ILE A 69 -4.41 9.45 7.37
CA ILE A 69 -4.04 10.66 6.65
C ILE A 69 -2.87 10.34 5.72
N ARG A 70 -3.04 10.68 4.45
CA ARG A 70 -2.00 10.59 3.44
C ARG A 70 -1.50 11.95 2.98
N TYR A 71 -2.39 12.96 3.02
CA TYR A 71 -2.08 14.35 2.73
C TYR A 71 -2.90 15.25 3.67
N ALA A 72 -2.30 16.32 4.15
CA ALA A 72 -2.98 17.25 5.03
C ALA A 72 -2.45 18.68 4.88
N VAL A 73 -3.33 19.65 5.16
CA VAL A 73 -3.01 21.07 5.25
C VAL A 73 -3.58 21.60 6.58
N GLY A 74 -2.79 22.35 7.35
CA GLY A 74 -3.22 22.96 8.60
C GLY A 74 -3.21 22.02 9.83
N HIS A 75 -3.06 20.72 9.65
CA HIS A 75 -2.97 19.75 10.74
C HIS A 75 -1.54 19.70 11.34
N ARG A 76 -1.45 19.34 12.63
CA ARG A 76 -0.17 19.10 13.31
C ARG A 76 0.47 17.81 12.78
N ASP A 77 1.79 17.77 12.64
CA ASP A 77 2.54 16.60 12.16
C ASP A 77 2.28 15.33 12.98
N GLU A 78 2.04 15.47 14.27
CA GLU A 78 1.74 14.35 15.17
C GLU A 78 0.39 13.71 14.82
N VAL A 79 -0.63 14.52 14.52
CA VAL A 79 -1.95 14.05 14.09
C VAL A 79 -1.83 13.35 12.73
N VAL A 80 -1.10 13.95 11.79
CA VAL A 80 -0.90 13.38 10.44
C VAL A 80 -0.25 11.99 10.51
N ARG A 81 0.72 11.80 11.41
CA ARG A 81 1.45 10.51 11.52
C ARG A 81 0.69 9.44 12.27
N ASN A 82 -0.05 9.80 13.32
CA ASN A 82 -0.59 8.86 14.29
C ASN A 82 -2.09 8.61 14.16
N LEU A 83 -2.84 9.53 13.53
CA LEU A 83 -4.29 9.39 13.43
C LEU A 83 -4.68 8.18 12.58
N SER A 84 -5.48 7.31 13.18
CA SER A 84 -6.11 6.16 12.55
C SER A 84 -7.58 6.16 12.96
N ILE A 85 -8.48 6.19 11.99
CA ILE A 85 -9.93 6.27 12.21
C ILE A 85 -10.55 4.97 11.67
N ALA A 86 -11.29 4.25 12.51
CA ALA A 86 -12.03 3.09 12.07
C ALA A 86 -13.24 3.49 11.20
N VAL A 87 -13.65 2.61 10.29
CA VAL A 87 -14.89 2.84 9.51
C VAL A 87 -16.08 2.83 10.48
N GLY A 88 -16.86 3.92 10.47
CA GLY A 88 -17.96 4.18 11.41
C GLY A 88 -17.58 5.05 12.60
N GLU A 89 -16.31 5.31 12.85
CA GLU A 89 -15.82 6.13 13.95
C GLU A 89 -15.71 7.60 13.54
N GLY A 90 -16.21 8.49 14.34
CA GLY A 90 -16.16 9.93 14.05
C GLY A 90 -17.05 10.34 12.87
N ILE A 91 -16.95 11.59 12.48
CA ILE A 91 -17.64 12.15 11.31
C ILE A 91 -17.05 11.55 10.02
N THR A 92 -15.73 11.56 9.92
CA THR A 92 -14.97 11.00 8.79
C THR A 92 -15.24 9.50 8.61
N GLY A 93 -15.20 8.70 9.69
CA GLY A 93 -15.50 7.26 9.63
C GLY A 93 -16.98 6.97 9.33
N THR A 94 -17.91 7.84 9.77
CA THR A 94 -19.34 7.76 9.42
C THR A 94 -19.54 7.95 7.92
N ALA A 95 -18.87 8.94 7.31
CA ALA A 95 -18.91 9.15 5.86
C ALA A 95 -18.34 7.93 5.10
N ALA A 96 -17.28 7.31 5.61
CA ALA A 96 -16.71 6.11 5.04
C ALA A 96 -17.69 4.92 5.09
N ALA A 97 -18.39 4.74 6.20
CA ALA A 97 -19.33 3.64 6.42
C ALA A 97 -20.59 3.78 5.55
N SER A 98 -21.17 4.97 5.54
CA SER A 98 -22.40 5.27 4.77
C SER A 98 -22.14 5.40 3.25
N ARG A 99 -20.89 5.71 2.86
CA ARG A 99 -20.48 6.10 1.51
C ARG A 99 -21.22 7.34 0.98
N GLU A 100 -21.70 8.15 1.90
CA GLU A 100 -22.38 9.42 1.63
C GLU A 100 -21.64 10.55 2.35
N PRO A 101 -21.60 11.77 1.76
CA PRO A 101 -21.02 12.92 2.44
C PRO A 101 -21.76 13.26 3.73
N VAL A 102 -20.99 13.52 4.79
CA VAL A 102 -21.50 13.98 6.08
C VAL A 102 -21.10 15.44 6.28
N LEU A 103 -22.08 16.31 6.43
CA LEU A 103 -21.91 17.73 6.72
C LEU A 103 -22.40 18.02 8.13
N VAL A 104 -21.54 18.59 8.97
CA VAL A 104 -21.85 19.01 10.34
C VAL A 104 -21.60 20.52 10.48
N GLY A 105 -22.66 21.28 10.71
CA GLY A 105 -22.60 22.75 10.77
C GLY A 105 -21.95 23.32 12.04
N ASP A 106 -22.06 22.62 13.18
CA ASP A 106 -21.29 22.88 14.40
C ASP A 106 -20.90 21.57 15.09
N VAL A 107 -19.64 21.20 14.96
CA VAL A 107 -19.08 19.94 15.47
C VAL A 107 -19.16 19.81 17.00
N ARG A 108 -19.29 20.91 17.73
CA ARG A 108 -19.43 20.88 19.20
C ARG A 108 -20.75 20.29 19.65
N ASN A 109 -21.73 20.27 18.78
CA ASN A 109 -23.06 19.70 19.02
C ASN A 109 -23.20 18.27 18.47
N ASP A 110 -22.16 17.72 17.83
CA ASP A 110 -22.17 16.36 17.25
C ASP A 110 -21.31 15.43 18.09
N PRO A 111 -21.91 14.43 18.76
CA PRO A 111 -21.17 13.51 19.64
C PRO A 111 -20.16 12.63 18.90
N ARG A 112 -20.22 12.57 17.58
CA ARG A 112 -19.26 11.80 16.75
C ARG A 112 -17.95 12.57 16.54
N TYR A 113 -17.90 13.87 16.81
CA TYR A 113 -16.70 14.65 16.54
C TYR A 113 -15.49 14.16 17.33
N LEU A 114 -14.44 13.77 16.62
CA LEU A 114 -13.15 13.45 17.22
C LEU A 114 -12.37 14.75 17.41
N ASN A 115 -12.36 15.28 18.62
CA ASN A 115 -11.74 16.58 18.94
C ASN A 115 -10.21 16.53 18.77
N THR A 116 -9.73 16.71 17.54
CA THR A 116 -8.30 16.81 17.23
C THR A 116 -7.80 18.25 17.26
N VAL A 117 -8.69 19.23 17.09
CA VAL A 117 -8.40 20.67 17.09
C VAL A 117 -9.58 21.45 17.63
N ASP A 118 -9.43 22.04 18.82
CA ASP A 118 -10.50 22.77 19.54
C ASP A 118 -11.14 23.94 18.78
N ALA A 119 -10.42 24.52 17.82
CA ALA A 119 -10.90 25.68 17.06
C ALA A 119 -11.90 25.32 15.94
N VAL A 120 -12.03 24.04 15.58
CA VAL A 120 -12.93 23.60 14.50
C VAL A 120 -14.40 23.76 14.91
N ARG A 121 -15.21 24.23 13.96
CA ARG A 121 -16.64 24.44 14.13
C ARG A 121 -17.47 23.71 13.09
N THR A 122 -17.02 23.61 11.87
CA THR A 122 -17.71 22.91 10.77
C THR A 122 -16.82 21.84 10.19
N GLU A 123 -17.40 20.67 9.90
CA GLU A 123 -16.72 19.57 9.20
C GLU A 123 -17.58 19.08 8.04
N LEU A 124 -16.93 18.85 6.90
CA LEU A 124 -17.50 18.21 5.72
C LEU A 124 -16.62 17.03 5.31
N ALA A 125 -17.04 15.82 5.65
CA ALA A 125 -16.38 14.58 5.29
C ALA A 125 -17.03 13.96 4.05
N VAL A 126 -16.25 13.73 2.99
CA VAL A 126 -16.74 13.28 1.68
C VAL A 126 -16.04 11.99 1.27
N PRO A 127 -16.75 10.86 1.17
CA PRO A 127 -16.14 9.59 0.81
C PRO A 127 -15.75 9.57 -0.67
N MET A 128 -14.56 9.05 -0.92
CA MET A 128 -14.04 8.74 -2.25
C MET A 128 -14.29 7.27 -2.55
N THR A 129 -14.99 6.99 -3.62
CA THR A 129 -15.27 5.63 -4.07
C THR A 129 -14.78 5.41 -5.50
N ALA A 130 -14.33 4.19 -5.79
CA ALA A 130 -14.00 3.76 -7.15
C ALA A 130 -14.46 2.31 -7.35
N ARG A 131 -15.10 2.01 -8.45
CA ARG A 131 -15.61 0.66 -8.79
C ARG A 131 -16.42 0.02 -7.65
N GLY A 132 -17.25 0.83 -6.95
CA GLY A 132 -18.05 0.39 -5.82
C GLY A 132 -17.29 0.17 -4.50
N LYS A 133 -15.96 0.40 -4.46
CA LYS A 133 -15.15 0.26 -3.27
C LYS A 133 -14.81 1.60 -2.64
N LEU A 134 -14.66 1.62 -1.32
CA LEU A 134 -14.15 2.78 -0.59
C LEU A 134 -12.64 2.92 -0.87
N VAL A 135 -12.22 4.10 -1.33
CA VAL A 135 -10.82 4.47 -1.55
C VAL A 135 -10.27 5.27 -0.38
N GLY A 136 -11.11 6.14 0.20
CA GLY A 136 -10.75 7.02 1.30
C GLY A 136 -11.83 8.07 1.56
N VAL A 137 -11.48 9.12 2.29
CA VAL A 137 -12.34 10.25 2.61
C VAL A 137 -11.55 11.54 2.42
N ILE A 138 -12.18 12.57 1.84
CA ILE A 138 -11.72 13.96 1.87
C ILE A 138 -12.40 14.62 3.05
N ASP A 139 -11.64 15.25 3.93
CA ASP A 139 -12.11 15.95 5.10
C ASP A 139 -11.76 17.42 5.02
N LEU A 140 -12.77 18.27 5.11
CA LEU A 140 -12.67 19.73 5.13
C LEU A 140 -13.20 20.25 6.45
N GLN A 141 -12.39 21.06 7.15
CA GLN A 141 -12.80 21.65 8.40
C GLN A 141 -12.62 23.17 8.39
N SER A 142 -13.53 23.86 9.06
CA SER A 142 -13.48 25.30 9.22
C SER A 142 -13.69 25.72 10.67
N THR A 143 -13.05 26.81 11.07
CA THR A 143 -13.23 27.47 12.38
C THR A 143 -14.52 28.30 12.47
N ARG A 144 -15.30 28.36 11.39
CA ARG A 144 -16.59 29.09 11.34
C ARG A 144 -17.74 28.09 11.41
N VAL A 145 -18.80 28.44 12.11
CA VAL A 145 -20.06 27.67 12.14
C VAL A 145 -20.73 27.76 10.79
N SER A 146 -21.28 26.64 10.32
CA SER A 146 -22.01 26.54 9.04
C SER A 146 -21.22 27.13 7.87
N ALA A 147 -19.91 26.85 7.84
CA ALA A 147 -19.01 27.33 6.79
C ALA A 147 -19.33 26.72 5.42
N TYR A 148 -19.93 25.52 5.42
CA TYR A 148 -20.35 24.79 4.23
C TYR A 148 -21.84 24.54 4.23
N ASN A 149 -22.41 24.40 3.03
CA ASN A 149 -23.84 24.20 2.79
C ASN A 149 -24.09 22.97 1.88
N GLU A 150 -25.36 22.71 1.52
CA GLU A 150 -25.75 21.56 0.70
C GLU A 150 -25.19 21.63 -0.73
N TYR A 151 -25.02 22.84 -1.28
CA TYR A 151 -24.37 23.00 -2.59
C TYR A 151 -22.89 22.59 -2.52
N ASP A 152 -22.18 23.02 -1.48
CA ASP A 152 -20.78 22.69 -1.26
C ASP A 152 -20.61 21.16 -1.06
N ARG A 153 -21.55 20.53 -0.32
CA ARG A 153 -21.61 19.08 -0.14
C ARG A 153 -21.78 18.35 -1.48
N ALA A 154 -22.71 18.83 -2.34
CA ALA A 154 -22.94 18.24 -3.65
C ALA A 154 -21.74 18.41 -4.58
N LEU A 155 -21.10 19.58 -4.60
CA LEU A 155 -19.91 19.86 -5.38
C LEU A 155 -18.75 18.95 -4.96
N MET A 156 -18.50 18.85 -3.66
CA MET A 156 -17.44 18.01 -3.13
C MET A 156 -17.68 16.52 -3.41
N ARG A 157 -18.93 16.08 -3.44
CA ARG A 157 -19.27 14.70 -3.87
C ARG A 157 -18.81 14.42 -5.30
N LEU A 158 -19.01 15.36 -6.23
CA LEU A 158 -18.56 15.22 -7.62
C LEU A 158 -17.03 15.19 -7.72
N ILE A 159 -16.34 16.08 -7.00
CA ILE A 159 -14.88 16.12 -6.95
C ILE A 159 -14.34 14.83 -6.36
N ALA A 160 -14.86 14.39 -5.21
CA ALA A 160 -14.42 13.18 -4.52
C ALA A 160 -14.57 11.90 -5.37
N ALA A 161 -15.62 11.81 -6.18
CA ALA A 161 -15.82 10.69 -7.11
C ALA A 161 -14.71 10.64 -8.19
N ARG A 162 -14.30 11.81 -8.71
CA ARG A 162 -13.18 11.90 -9.67
C ARG A 162 -11.85 11.57 -9.02
N VAL A 163 -11.60 12.14 -7.84
CA VAL A 163 -10.38 11.90 -7.06
C VAL A 163 -10.26 10.41 -6.68
N GLY A 164 -11.34 9.79 -6.22
CA GLY A 164 -11.36 8.37 -5.90
C GLY A 164 -10.94 7.49 -7.08
N THR A 165 -11.49 7.77 -8.26
CA THR A 165 -11.14 7.06 -9.50
C THR A 165 -9.67 7.27 -9.87
N ALA A 166 -9.14 8.47 -9.76
CA ALA A 166 -7.75 8.78 -10.07
C ALA A 166 -6.76 8.09 -9.10
N ILE A 167 -7.08 8.10 -7.80
CA ILE A 167 -6.27 7.39 -6.78
C ILE A 167 -6.26 5.88 -7.05
N ASP A 168 -7.41 5.29 -7.40
CA ASP A 168 -7.49 3.86 -7.73
C ASP A 168 -6.64 3.53 -8.97
N ASN A 169 -6.72 4.36 -10.01
CA ASN A 169 -5.90 4.22 -11.21
C ASN A 169 -4.40 4.35 -10.91
N ALA A 170 -3.98 5.34 -10.12
CA ALA A 170 -2.58 5.52 -9.72
C ALA A 170 -2.05 4.31 -8.92
N ARG A 171 -2.88 3.75 -8.02
CA ARG A 171 -2.53 2.52 -7.27
C ARG A 171 -2.38 1.30 -8.19
N LEU A 172 -3.29 1.13 -9.14
CA LEU A 172 -3.23 0.05 -10.12
C LEU A 172 -1.99 0.16 -11.01
N TYR A 173 -1.71 1.36 -11.51
CA TYR A 173 -0.52 1.62 -12.32
C TYR A 173 0.77 1.24 -11.56
N ARG A 174 0.94 1.72 -10.33
CA ARG A 174 2.09 1.37 -9.47
C ARG A 174 2.20 -0.14 -9.22
N ARG A 175 1.06 -0.83 -9.09
CA ARG A 175 1.05 -2.30 -8.93
C ARG A 175 1.55 -3.00 -10.18
N VAL A 176 1.04 -2.63 -11.35
CA VAL A 176 1.46 -3.18 -12.66
C VAL A 176 2.94 -2.90 -12.91
N GLU A 177 3.40 -1.67 -12.65
CA GLU A 177 4.80 -1.30 -12.81
C GLU A 177 5.73 -2.15 -11.93
N ARG A 178 5.35 -2.37 -10.66
CA ARG A 178 6.10 -3.24 -9.76
C ARG A 178 6.16 -4.68 -10.26
N GLN A 179 5.03 -5.22 -10.73
CA GLN A 179 4.99 -6.58 -11.31
C GLN A 179 5.88 -6.69 -12.56
N ASN A 180 5.83 -5.69 -13.45
CA ASN A 180 6.67 -5.65 -14.63
C ASN A 180 8.16 -5.59 -14.30
N ARG A 181 8.56 -4.81 -13.29
CA ARG A 181 9.97 -4.79 -12.83
C ARG A 181 10.40 -6.17 -12.33
N THR A 182 9.57 -6.82 -11.51
CA THR A 182 9.86 -8.18 -11.02
C THR A 182 10.00 -9.17 -12.17
N LEU A 183 9.09 -9.16 -13.15
CA LEU A 183 9.17 -10.05 -14.32
C LEU A 183 10.42 -9.78 -15.17
N LYS A 184 10.78 -8.51 -15.38
CA LYS A 184 12.02 -8.15 -16.11
C LYS A 184 13.26 -8.67 -15.37
N THR A 185 13.32 -8.51 -14.05
CA THR A 185 14.42 -9.05 -13.24
C THR A 185 14.53 -10.57 -13.36
N LEU A 186 13.41 -11.29 -13.21
CA LEU A 186 13.39 -12.75 -13.38
C LEU A 186 13.79 -13.19 -14.80
N SER A 187 13.33 -12.50 -15.84
CA SER A 187 13.69 -12.80 -17.22
C SER A 187 15.18 -12.58 -17.49
N ASN A 188 15.78 -11.53 -16.91
CA ASN A 188 17.21 -11.27 -17.04
C ASN A 188 18.03 -12.37 -16.34
N ILE A 189 17.67 -12.73 -15.11
CA ILE A 189 18.31 -13.81 -14.35
C ILE A 189 18.22 -15.14 -15.13
N SER A 190 17.04 -15.47 -15.68
CA SER A 190 16.86 -16.69 -16.47
C SER A 190 17.73 -16.72 -17.72
N ARG A 191 17.86 -15.60 -18.43
CA ARG A 191 18.74 -15.51 -19.60
C ARG A 191 20.20 -15.66 -19.23
N GLU A 192 20.63 -15.00 -18.15
CA GLU A 192 22.00 -15.10 -17.65
C GLU A 192 22.35 -16.54 -17.30
N PHE A 193 21.48 -17.25 -16.57
CA PHE A 193 21.70 -18.64 -16.25
C PHE A 193 21.72 -19.56 -17.47
N SER A 194 20.83 -19.30 -18.44
CA SER A 194 20.76 -20.12 -19.68
C SER A 194 21.95 -19.92 -20.61
N SER A 195 22.71 -18.82 -20.47
CA SER A 195 23.92 -18.54 -21.27
C SER A 195 25.17 -19.21 -20.72
N ILE A 196 25.16 -19.72 -19.48
CA ILE A 196 26.30 -20.37 -18.83
C ILE A 196 26.29 -21.85 -19.21
N LEU A 197 27.30 -22.28 -19.99
CA LEU A 197 27.45 -23.66 -20.44
C LEU A 197 28.24 -24.54 -19.45
N ASP A 198 29.09 -23.94 -18.63
CA ASP A 198 29.83 -24.66 -17.58
C ASP A 198 28.98 -24.83 -16.33
N LEU A 199 28.84 -26.09 -15.89
CA LEU A 199 28.00 -26.42 -14.73
C LEU A 199 28.52 -25.78 -13.44
N ASN A 200 29.84 -25.74 -13.22
CA ASN A 200 30.39 -25.15 -11.99
C ASN A 200 30.22 -23.65 -11.96
N GLU A 201 30.37 -22.99 -13.10
CA GLU A 201 30.10 -21.55 -13.23
C GLU A 201 28.62 -21.24 -12.98
N LEU A 202 27.71 -22.04 -13.56
CA LEU A 202 26.27 -21.93 -13.34
C LEU A 202 25.90 -22.09 -11.87
N LEU A 203 26.43 -23.11 -11.20
CA LEU A 203 26.16 -23.37 -9.78
C LEU A 203 26.71 -22.24 -8.87
N GLY A 204 27.88 -21.71 -9.20
CA GLY A 204 28.45 -20.54 -8.52
C GLY A 204 27.58 -19.29 -8.71
N LYS A 205 27.09 -19.04 -9.92
CA LYS A 205 26.20 -17.92 -10.23
C LYS A 205 24.86 -18.03 -9.52
N ILE A 206 24.27 -19.23 -9.45
CA ILE A 206 23.05 -19.47 -8.66
C ILE A 206 23.28 -19.12 -7.18
N ALA A 207 24.39 -19.58 -6.59
CA ALA A 207 24.72 -19.31 -5.19
C ALA A 207 24.86 -17.81 -4.91
N SER A 208 25.59 -17.07 -5.77
CA SER A 208 25.73 -15.60 -5.64
C SER A 208 24.39 -14.88 -5.76
N THR A 209 23.56 -15.26 -6.75
CA THR A 209 22.24 -14.63 -6.95
C THR A 209 21.31 -14.88 -5.76
N VAL A 210 21.32 -16.08 -5.18
CA VAL A 210 20.54 -16.38 -3.97
C VAL A 210 21.03 -15.55 -2.79
N ARG A 211 22.34 -15.33 -2.66
CA ARG A 211 22.92 -14.48 -1.61
C ARG A 211 22.45 -13.03 -1.71
N ASP A 212 22.34 -12.48 -2.91
CA ASP A 212 21.85 -11.13 -3.13
C ASP A 212 20.35 -10.97 -2.74
N LEU A 213 19.60 -12.08 -2.71
CA LEU A 213 18.19 -12.10 -2.34
C LEU A 213 17.94 -12.39 -0.86
N MET A 214 18.82 -13.17 -0.23
CA MET A 214 18.69 -13.56 1.18
C MET A 214 20.05 -13.91 1.79
N ASP A 215 20.27 -13.51 3.02
CA ASP A 215 21.45 -13.93 3.77
C ASP A 215 21.36 -15.41 4.15
N TYR A 216 22.47 -16.13 4.00
CA TYR A 216 22.60 -17.51 4.45
C TYR A 216 24.02 -17.81 4.93
N ASP A 217 24.15 -18.66 5.95
CA ASP A 217 25.43 -19.17 6.44
C ASP A 217 25.89 -20.42 5.68
N ALA A 218 24.94 -21.16 5.15
CA ALA A 218 25.18 -22.36 4.35
C ALA A 218 24.19 -22.48 3.20
N PHE A 219 24.69 -22.80 2.02
CA PHE A 219 23.91 -23.05 0.82
C PHE A 219 24.44 -24.27 0.09
N SER A 220 23.55 -25.17 -0.36
CA SER A 220 23.93 -26.37 -1.06
C SER A 220 23.01 -26.68 -2.22
N ILE A 221 23.58 -27.13 -3.31
CA ILE A 221 22.85 -27.66 -4.47
C ILE A 221 23.19 -29.15 -4.58
N LEU A 222 22.14 -29.95 -4.57
CA LEU A 222 22.24 -31.41 -4.58
C LEU A 222 21.35 -31.94 -5.71
N SER A 223 21.81 -32.96 -6.44
CA SER A 223 21.00 -33.69 -7.42
C SER A 223 20.44 -34.97 -6.83
N VAL A 224 19.25 -35.36 -7.24
CA VAL A 224 18.65 -36.64 -6.84
C VAL A 224 19.19 -37.74 -7.70
N ASP A 225 19.94 -38.68 -7.10
CA ASP A 225 20.32 -39.94 -7.70
C ASP A 225 19.30 -41.01 -7.24
N ARG A 226 18.44 -41.41 -8.17
CA ARG A 226 17.37 -42.38 -7.87
C ARG A 226 17.86 -43.82 -7.76
N GLU A 227 18.92 -44.17 -8.47
CA GLU A 227 19.53 -45.50 -8.43
C GLU A 227 20.26 -45.73 -7.10
N ALA A 228 21.05 -44.74 -6.71
CA ALA A 228 21.75 -44.76 -5.43
C ALA A 228 20.84 -44.44 -4.22
N LYS A 229 19.57 -44.01 -4.47
CA LYS A 229 18.65 -43.53 -3.43
C LYS A 229 19.27 -42.46 -2.51
N ALA A 230 20.04 -41.57 -3.10
CA ALA A 230 20.79 -40.55 -2.40
C ALA A 230 20.74 -39.19 -3.12
N LEU A 231 21.05 -38.15 -2.38
CA LEU A 231 21.34 -36.83 -2.92
C LEU A 231 22.84 -36.75 -3.18
N LYS A 232 23.19 -36.53 -4.46
CA LYS A 232 24.59 -36.34 -4.86
C LYS A 232 24.95 -34.86 -4.74
N HIS A 233 26.07 -34.57 -4.08
CA HIS A 233 26.61 -33.22 -3.96
C HIS A 233 27.03 -32.66 -5.34
N LEU A 234 26.54 -31.43 -5.66
CA LEU A 234 26.97 -30.68 -6.84
C LEU A 234 27.78 -29.43 -6.43
N PHE A 235 27.29 -28.68 -5.43
CA PHE A 235 27.90 -27.43 -5.03
C PHE A 235 27.47 -27.06 -3.61
N SER A 236 28.41 -26.56 -2.79
CA SER A 236 28.12 -26.03 -1.45
C SER A 236 29.04 -24.90 -1.07
N ILE A 237 28.45 -23.90 -0.36
CA ILE A 237 29.15 -22.81 0.31
C ILE A 237 28.74 -22.84 1.78
N ARG A 238 29.70 -22.69 2.68
CA ARG A 238 29.49 -22.51 4.13
C ARG A 238 30.42 -21.43 4.62
N TYR A 239 29.87 -20.40 5.29
CA TYR A 239 30.65 -19.25 5.79
C TYR A 239 31.58 -18.67 4.71
N ASP A 240 31.02 -18.40 3.52
CA ASP A 240 31.71 -17.88 2.33
C ASP A 240 32.84 -18.78 1.74
N GLN A 241 32.98 -19.98 2.22
CA GLN A 241 33.95 -20.95 1.69
C GLN A 241 33.26 -22.08 0.94
N ARG A 242 33.84 -22.46 -0.21
CA ARG A 242 33.36 -23.62 -0.96
C ARG A 242 33.73 -24.88 -0.17
N VAL A 243 32.76 -25.75 0.06
CA VAL A 243 32.93 -27.00 0.80
C VAL A 243 32.35 -28.16 0.01
N ASN A 244 32.93 -29.34 0.20
CA ASN A 244 32.34 -30.57 -0.29
C ASN A 244 31.62 -31.25 0.86
N ILE A 245 30.44 -31.79 0.57
CA ILE A 245 29.68 -32.59 1.54
C ILE A 245 29.44 -34.00 0.98
N ASP A 246 29.33 -34.96 1.85
CA ASP A 246 29.04 -36.33 1.48
C ASP A 246 27.61 -36.43 0.90
N ASN A 247 27.39 -37.51 0.12
CA ASN A 247 26.06 -37.82 -0.39
C ASN A 247 25.09 -38.07 0.77
N VAL A 248 23.90 -37.52 0.68
CA VAL A 248 22.86 -37.63 1.72
C VAL A 248 21.84 -38.67 1.30
N PRO A 249 21.66 -39.78 2.07
CA PRO A 249 20.61 -40.74 1.76
C PRO A 249 19.22 -40.11 1.71
N LEU A 250 18.38 -40.48 0.72
CA LEU A 250 17.01 -40.03 0.66
C LEU A 250 16.25 -40.44 1.93
N GLY A 251 15.42 -39.52 2.46
CA GLY A 251 14.66 -39.74 3.69
C GLY A 251 15.45 -39.54 4.99
N LYS A 252 16.80 -39.27 4.93
CA LYS A 252 17.63 -39.05 6.11
C LYS A 252 17.93 -37.58 6.34
N GLY A 253 17.68 -37.09 7.56
CA GLY A 253 17.86 -35.70 7.95
C GLY A 253 16.84 -34.77 7.24
N LEU A 254 16.99 -33.45 7.43
CA LEU A 254 16.10 -32.46 6.83
C LEU A 254 16.21 -32.45 5.31
N THR A 255 17.43 -32.46 4.78
CA THR A 255 17.70 -32.38 3.35
C THR A 255 17.22 -33.65 2.62
N GLY A 256 17.54 -34.83 3.14
CA GLY A 256 17.09 -36.09 2.55
C GLY A 256 15.60 -36.31 2.65
N ALA A 257 14.96 -35.85 3.72
CA ALA A 257 13.52 -35.89 3.90
C ALA A 257 12.81 -34.93 2.94
N ALA A 258 13.34 -33.75 2.72
CA ALA A 258 12.77 -32.78 1.78
C ALA A 258 12.80 -33.27 0.32
N ALA A 259 13.80 -34.08 -0.03
CA ALA A 259 13.94 -34.65 -1.37
C ALA A 259 13.19 -35.99 -1.57
N TRP A 260 12.67 -36.58 -0.50
CA TRP A 260 11.88 -37.80 -0.60
C TRP A 260 10.54 -37.49 -1.26
N PRO A 261 10.12 -38.16 -2.35
CA PRO A 261 8.83 -37.92 -2.99
C PRO A 261 7.72 -38.41 -2.06
N VAL A 262 7.25 -37.54 -1.20
CA VAL A 262 6.10 -37.77 -0.35
C VAL A 262 4.84 -37.49 -1.16
N MET A 263 4.09 -38.55 -1.48
CA MET A 263 2.64 -38.41 -1.55
C MET A 263 2.21 -38.03 -0.12
N PRO A 264 1.58 -36.88 0.11
CA PRO A 264 1.22 -36.47 1.46
C PRO A 264 0.13 -37.37 1.99
N SER A 265 0.48 -38.35 2.78
CA SER A 265 -0.48 -38.94 3.72
C SER A 265 -0.49 -38.07 4.98
N PRO A 266 -1.67 -37.75 5.57
CA PRO A 266 -1.74 -36.95 6.78
C PRO A 266 -0.90 -37.49 7.96
N SER A 267 -0.58 -38.76 7.96
CA SER A 267 0.26 -39.43 8.97
C SER A 267 1.77 -39.18 8.81
N ALA A 268 2.24 -38.64 7.69
CA ALA A 268 3.68 -38.35 7.48
C ALA A 268 4.09 -37.01 8.10
N ILE A 269 3.17 -36.05 8.22
CA ILE A 269 3.42 -34.74 8.84
C ILE A 269 3.59 -34.88 10.36
N GLU A 270 2.93 -35.84 10.97
CA GLU A 270 3.01 -36.07 12.43
C GLU A 270 4.33 -36.72 12.87
N ARG A 271 5.07 -37.38 11.97
CA ARG A 271 6.39 -37.97 12.23
C ARG A 271 7.58 -37.02 12.03
N LEU A 272 7.34 -35.81 11.48
CA LEU A 272 8.32 -34.72 11.41
C LEU A 272 8.32 -33.87 12.69
N ARG A 273 8.08 -34.47 13.86
CA ARG A 273 8.49 -33.85 15.13
C ARG A 273 10.01 -33.76 15.13
N ILE A 274 10.47 -32.59 14.81
CA ILE A 274 11.87 -32.17 14.86
C ILE A 274 12.38 -32.40 16.27
N THR A 275 13.13 -33.46 16.46
CA THR A 275 14.07 -33.49 17.58
C THR A 275 15.09 -32.39 17.28
N SER A 276 15.03 -31.30 18.05
CA SER A 276 16.00 -30.24 18.03
C SER A 276 17.41 -30.80 18.30
N ALA A 277 18.14 -31.11 17.24
CA ALA A 277 19.56 -31.36 17.35
C ALA A 277 20.21 -30.01 17.63
N ARG A 278 20.64 -29.78 18.87
CA ARG A 278 21.55 -28.69 19.21
C ARG A 278 22.80 -28.87 18.36
N TRP A 279 23.08 -27.88 17.54
CA TRP A 279 24.36 -27.78 16.86
C TRP A 279 25.44 -27.49 17.91
N PRO A 280 26.59 -28.16 17.88
CA PRO A 280 27.72 -27.74 18.69
C PRO A 280 28.19 -26.37 18.21
N THR A 281 28.17 -25.39 19.10
CA THR A 281 28.86 -24.11 18.94
C THR A 281 30.35 -24.34 18.83
N PRO A 282 31.06 -23.52 18.02
CA PRO A 282 32.51 -23.66 17.81
C PRO A 282 33.33 -23.52 19.09
#